data_4bc2ca0fa494fef0b380d5e9e6a08e44
#
_entry.id   4bc2ca0fa494fef0b380d5e9e6a08e44
#
_cell.length_a   1.000
_cell.length_b   1.000
_cell.length_c   1.000
_cell.angle_alpha   90.00
_cell.angle_beta   90.00
_cell.angle_gamma   90.00
#
_symmetry.space_group_name_H-M   'P 1'
#
loop_
_entity.id
_entity.type
_entity.pdbx_description
1 polymer ?
#
loop_
_entity_poly.entity_id
_entity_poly.type
_entity_poly.pdbx_seq_one_letter_code
_entity_poly.pdbx_strand_id
1 'polypeptide(L)'
;MSTPHRDDLLNRLEEKYKNIDQKTDTHLEGLLWSKPITYWDYIQTDALLNLQVQRTTLPDEMVFIMYHQVNELIFKMILWEMEQLCHAIQPDPKYFTEKLMRISQIGRASCRERV
;
A
#
# COMPACT_ATOMS: atom_id res chain seq x y z
N MET A 1 3.73 -14.36 -26.75
CA MET A 1 3.17 -15.59 -26.15
C MET A 1 2.41 -15.23 -24.89
N SER A 2 1.10 -15.49 -24.86
CA SER A 2 0.32 -15.29 -23.63
C SER A 2 0.63 -16.43 -22.65
N THR A 3 0.74 -16.11 -21.36
CA THR A 3 0.88 -17.12 -20.31
C THR A 3 -0.52 -17.46 -19.76
N PRO A 4 -0.76 -18.70 -19.23
CA PRO A 4 -2.06 -19.04 -18.63
C PRO A 4 -2.54 -18.01 -17.58
N HIS A 5 -1.60 -17.44 -16.81
CA HIS A 5 -1.93 -16.42 -15.83
C HIS A 5 -2.43 -15.13 -16.48
N ARG A 6 -1.81 -14.72 -17.58
CA ARG A 6 -2.21 -13.52 -18.32
C ARG A 6 -3.61 -13.70 -18.92
N ASP A 7 -3.88 -14.86 -19.51
CA ASP A 7 -5.19 -15.16 -20.07
C ASP A 7 -6.28 -15.18 -19.00
N ASP A 8 -5.97 -15.70 -17.82
CA ASP A 8 -6.88 -15.67 -16.68
C ASP A 8 -7.20 -14.23 -16.25
N LEU A 9 -6.18 -13.38 -16.16
CA LEU A 9 -6.39 -11.97 -15.82
C LEU A 9 -7.26 -11.25 -16.83
N LEU A 10 -7.04 -11.49 -18.13
CA LEU A 10 -7.87 -10.90 -19.19
C LEU A 10 -9.32 -11.35 -19.09
N ASN A 11 -9.54 -12.64 -18.86
CA ASN A 11 -10.89 -13.20 -18.70
C ASN A 11 -11.61 -12.59 -17.49
N ARG A 12 -10.90 -12.43 -16.38
CA ARG A 12 -11.45 -11.82 -15.17
C ARG A 12 -11.76 -10.34 -15.38
N LEU A 13 -10.94 -9.62 -16.14
CA LEU A 13 -11.21 -8.22 -16.50
C LEU A 13 -12.44 -8.10 -17.38
N GLU A 14 -12.59 -8.98 -18.37
CA GLU A 14 -13.76 -9.00 -19.23
C GLU A 14 -15.04 -9.21 -18.43
N GLU A 15 -15.02 -10.16 -17.51
CA GLU A 15 -16.16 -10.42 -16.64
C GLU A 15 -16.47 -9.24 -15.73
N LYS A 16 -15.45 -8.63 -15.13
CA LYS A 16 -15.60 -7.46 -14.28
C LYS A 16 -16.29 -6.30 -14.98
N TYR A 17 -15.83 -5.97 -16.18
CA TYR A 17 -16.38 -4.84 -16.93
C TYR A 17 -17.73 -5.16 -17.56
N LYS A 18 -17.96 -6.41 -17.93
CA LYS A 18 -19.27 -6.87 -18.41
C LYS A 18 -20.35 -6.68 -17.34
N ASN A 19 -20.02 -6.95 -16.08
CA ASN A 19 -20.95 -6.81 -14.96
C ASN A 19 -21.39 -5.36 -14.72
N ILE A 20 -20.62 -4.38 -15.16
CA ILE A 20 -20.96 -2.95 -15.07
C ILE A 20 -21.30 -2.36 -16.45
N ASP A 21 -21.58 -3.22 -17.42
CA ASP A 21 -22.00 -2.87 -18.77
C ASP A 21 -20.97 -2.00 -19.52
N GLN A 22 -19.68 -2.35 -19.37
CA GLN A 22 -18.57 -1.67 -20.04
C GLN A 22 -17.74 -2.66 -20.84
N LYS A 23 -17.06 -2.14 -21.88
CA LYS A 23 -16.19 -2.95 -22.72
C LYS A 23 -14.75 -2.91 -22.19
N THR A 24 -14.15 -4.08 -22.02
CA THR A 24 -12.75 -4.22 -21.61
C THR A 24 -11.80 -3.56 -22.58
N ASP A 25 -12.06 -3.65 -23.87
CA ASP A 25 -11.21 -3.08 -24.94
C ASP A 25 -11.02 -1.57 -24.77
N THR A 26 -12.07 -0.86 -24.38
CA THR A 26 -12.00 0.58 -24.13
C THR A 26 -11.03 0.90 -22.99
N HIS A 27 -11.05 0.09 -21.94
CA HIS A 27 -10.13 0.25 -20.81
C HIS A 27 -8.68 -0.10 -21.17
N LEU A 28 -8.50 -1.14 -22.01
CA LEU A 28 -7.16 -1.50 -22.51
C LEU A 28 -6.56 -0.41 -23.38
N GLU A 29 -7.37 0.20 -24.25
CA GLU A 29 -6.93 1.35 -25.05
C GLU A 29 -6.57 2.53 -24.16
N GLY A 30 -7.36 2.79 -23.12
CA GLY A 30 -7.03 3.82 -22.14
C GLY A 30 -5.69 3.60 -21.50
N LEU A 31 -5.38 2.37 -21.12
CA LEU A 31 -4.08 2.02 -20.53
C LEU A 31 -2.94 2.18 -21.54
N LEU A 32 -3.19 1.83 -22.82
CA LEU A 32 -2.19 1.94 -23.87
C LEU A 32 -1.75 3.39 -24.09
N TRP A 33 -2.69 4.32 -24.09
CA TRP A 33 -2.43 5.72 -24.40
C TRP A 33 -2.17 6.59 -23.16
N SER A 34 -2.47 6.09 -21.96
CA SER A 34 -2.18 6.83 -20.75
C SER A 34 -0.69 6.77 -20.39
N LYS A 35 -0.22 7.78 -19.69
CA LYS A 35 1.14 7.74 -19.11
C LYS A 35 1.15 6.74 -17.95
N PRO A 36 2.17 5.86 -17.86
CA PRO A 36 2.30 4.99 -16.72
C PRO A 36 2.45 5.81 -15.45
N ILE A 37 1.84 5.35 -14.35
CA ILE A 37 2.03 5.98 -13.06
C ILE A 37 3.47 5.71 -12.60
N THR A 38 4.18 6.74 -12.12
CA THR A 38 5.51 6.58 -11.58
C THR A 38 5.44 6.06 -10.14
N TYR A 39 6.54 5.49 -9.66
CA TYR A 39 6.66 5.07 -8.26
C TYR A 39 6.37 6.23 -7.30
N TRP A 40 6.92 7.40 -7.58
CA TRP A 40 6.79 8.59 -6.74
C TRP A 40 5.35 9.09 -6.68
N ASP A 41 4.64 9.05 -7.79
CA ASP A 41 3.22 9.42 -7.85
C ASP A 41 2.35 8.39 -7.14
N TYR A 42 2.70 7.11 -7.27
CA TYR A 42 1.96 6.03 -6.64
C TYR A 42 2.01 6.12 -5.11
N ILE A 43 3.18 6.37 -4.54
CA ILE A 43 3.33 6.52 -3.09
C ILE A 43 3.05 7.96 -2.60
N GLN A 44 2.69 8.85 -3.52
CA GLN A 44 2.36 10.25 -3.22
C GLN A 44 3.47 10.98 -2.47
N THR A 45 4.69 10.85 -2.95
CA THR A 45 5.89 11.44 -2.31
C THR A 45 5.77 12.95 -2.11
N ASP A 46 5.29 13.67 -3.13
CA ASP A 46 5.17 15.13 -3.03
C ASP A 46 4.21 15.55 -1.93
N ALA A 47 3.06 14.89 -1.82
CA ALA A 47 2.11 15.16 -0.76
C ALA A 47 2.69 14.80 0.61
N LEU A 48 3.31 13.62 0.71
CA LEU A 48 3.89 13.13 1.95
C LEU A 48 4.97 14.07 2.49
N LEU A 49 5.87 14.55 1.64
CA LEU A 49 6.98 15.42 2.05
C LEU A 49 6.53 16.87 2.31
N ASN A 50 5.28 17.20 2.08
CA ASN A 50 4.70 18.51 2.37
C ASN A 50 3.80 18.53 3.62
N LEU A 51 3.76 17.43 4.37
CA LEU A 51 2.91 17.32 5.56
C LEU A 51 3.61 17.78 6.85
N GLN A 52 4.88 18.23 6.78
CA GLN A 52 5.65 18.68 7.93
C GLN A 52 5.58 20.20 8.02
N VAL A 53 4.90 20.71 9.04
CA VAL A 53 4.72 22.14 9.25
C VAL A 53 5.30 22.53 10.62
N GLN A 54 6.40 23.29 10.61
CA GLN A 54 7.01 23.80 11.84
C GLN A 54 6.18 24.92 12.47
N ARG A 55 6.11 24.91 13.78
CA ARG A 55 5.47 25.97 14.57
C ARG A 55 6.48 26.89 15.23
N THR A 56 7.75 26.50 15.24
CA THR A 56 8.87 27.27 15.79
C THR A 56 9.94 27.46 14.73
N THR A 57 10.99 28.20 15.06
CA THR A 57 12.15 28.39 14.19
C THR A 57 13.28 27.42 14.51
N LEU A 58 13.05 26.49 15.42
CA LEU A 58 14.06 25.51 15.82
C LEU A 58 14.21 24.42 14.75
N PRO A 59 15.42 24.22 14.22
CA PRO A 59 15.63 23.19 13.17
C PRO A 59 15.27 21.77 13.62
N ASP A 60 15.47 21.45 14.89
CA ASP A 60 15.20 20.11 15.42
C ASP A 60 13.72 19.77 15.47
N GLU A 61 12.84 20.77 15.42
CA GLU A 61 11.41 20.54 15.36
C GLU A 61 11.01 19.74 14.11
N MET A 62 11.64 20.01 12.98
CA MET A 62 11.34 19.28 11.75
C MET A 62 11.66 17.78 11.90
N VAL A 63 12.79 17.46 12.52
CA VAL A 63 13.16 16.07 12.80
C VAL A 63 12.18 15.42 13.78
N PHE A 64 11.78 16.16 14.80
CA PHE A 64 10.76 15.69 15.75
C PHE A 64 9.45 15.34 15.06
N ILE A 65 8.98 16.21 14.18
CA ILE A 65 7.73 15.98 13.44
C ILE A 65 7.86 14.74 12.57
N MET A 66 8.90 14.65 11.75
CA MET A 66 9.08 13.52 10.84
C MET A 66 9.23 12.19 11.57
N TYR A 67 9.97 12.19 12.66
CA TYR A 67 10.16 10.99 13.48
C TYR A 67 8.81 10.46 14.00
N HIS A 68 7.96 11.36 14.49
CA HIS A 68 6.63 10.98 14.98
C HIS A 68 5.71 10.56 13.85
N GLN A 69 5.80 11.21 12.69
CA GLN A 69 5.04 10.79 11.51
C GLN A 69 5.44 9.39 11.05
N VAL A 70 6.72 9.05 11.07
CA VAL A 70 7.21 7.70 10.76
C VAL A 70 6.61 6.68 11.73
N ASN A 71 6.63 6.99 13.03
CA ASN A 71 6.05 6.09 14.03
C ASN A 71 4.55 5.89 13.83
N GLU A 72 3.81 6.93 13.51
CA GLU A 72 2.38 6.83 13.23
C GLU A 72 2.10 5.96 12.00
N LEU A 73 2.90 6.07 10.95
CA LEU A 73 2.78 5.22 9.78
C LEU A 73 3.10 3.75 10.10
N ILE A 74 4.09 3.51 10.95
CA ILE A 74 4.42 2.16 11.41
C ILE A 74 3.24 1.56 12.19
N PHE A 75 2.65 2.33 13.09
CA PHE A 75 1.46 1.89 13.83
C PHE A 75 0.30 1.60 12.89
N LYS A 76 0.08 2.43 11.89
CA LYS A 76 -0.98 2.21 10.90
C LYS A 76 -0.74 0.92 10.11
N MET A 77 0.49 0.63 9.74
CA MET A 77 0.82 -0.63 9.07
C MET A 77 0.51 -1.85 9.94
N ILE A 78 0.88 -1.79 11.22
CA ILE A 78 0.61 -2.88 12.15
C ILE A 78 -0.90 -3.09 12.31
N LEU A 79 -1.64 -2.01 12.51
CA LEU A 79 -3.11 -2.08 12.66
C LEU A 79 -3.77 -2.60 11.39
N TRP A 80 -3.28 -2.20 10.23
CA TRP A 80 -3.78 -2.69 8.94
C TRP A 80 -3.61 -4.20 8.80
N GLU A 81 -2.41 -4.71 9.12
CA GLU A 81 -2.14 -6.14 9.06
C GLU A 81 -2.97 -6.93 10.08
N MET A 82 -3.14 -6.38 11.29
CA MET A 82 -4.00 -6.99 12.31
C MET A 82 -5.46 -7.03 11.86
N GLU A 83 -5.94 -5.98 11.23
CA GLU A 83 -7.30 -5.92 10.70
C GLU A 83 -7.53 -7.00 9.63
N GLN A 84 -6.55 -7.23 8.76
CA GLN A 84 -6.62 -8.32 7.78
C GLN A 84 -6.75 -9.68 8.44
N LEU A 85 -6.06 -9.91 9.55
CA LEU A 85 -6.20 -11.16 10.34
C LEU A 85 -7.58 -11.29 10.96
N CYS A 86 -8.11 -10.21 11.54
CA CYS A 86 -9.40 -10.22 12.21
C CYS A 86 -10.56 -10.47 11.25
N HIS A 87 -10.43 -10.02 10.00
CA HIS A 87 -11.48 -10.16 8.99
C HIS A 87 -11.28 -11.35 8.05
N ALA A 88 -10.29 -12.21 8.29
CA ALA A 88 -10.08 -13.41 7.50
C ALA A 88 -11.23 -14.41 7.74
N ILE A 89 -11.97 -14.73 6.67
CA ILE A 89 -13.16 -15.60 6.74
C ILE A 89 -12.75 -17.06 6.95
N GLN A 90 -11.64 -17.48 6.37
CA GLN A 90 -11.08 -18.82 6.53
C GLN A 90 -9.58 -18.69 6.78
N PRO A 91 -9.14 -18.60 8.04
CA PRO A 91 -7.74 -18.44 8.35
C PRO A 91 -6.95 -19.71 8.01
N ASP A 92 -6.18 -19.65 6.95
CA ASP A 92 -5.16 -20.63 6.65
C ASP A 92 -4.00 -20.43 7.65
N PRO A 93 -3.49 -21.48 8.30
CA PRO A 93 -2.37 -21.36 9.23
C PRO A 93 -1.14 -20.69 8.62
N LYS A 94 -0.86 -20.94 7.35
CA LYS A 94 0.24 -20.29 6.64
C LYS A 94 0.03 -18.77 6.51
N TYR A 95 -1.16 -18.35 6.14
CA TYR A 95 -1.54 -16.94 6.04
C TYR A 95 -1.37 -16.22 7.39
N PHE A 96 -1.85 -16.84 8.46
CA PHE A 96 -1.73 -16.32 9.82
C PHE A 96 -0.27 -16.14 10.22
N THR A 97 0.55 -17.16 9.99
CA THR A 97 1.98 -17.15 10.32
C THR A 97 2.70 -16.04 9.57
N GLU A 98 2.46 -15.91 8.28
CA GLU A 98 3.07 -14.87 7.46
C GLU A 98 2.70 -13.45 7.93
N LYS A 99 1.43 -13.23 8.26
CA LYS A 99 0.96 -11.93 8.77
C LYS A 99 1.56 -11.60 10.13
N LEU A 100 1.59 -12.55 11.04
CA LEU A 100 2.18 -12.35 12.37
C LEU A 100 3.68 -12.08 12.29
N MET A 101 4.39 -12.75 11.41
CA MET A 101 5.81 -12.48 11.17
C MET A 101 6.02 -11.07 10.63
N ARG A 102 5.19 -10.61 9.71
CA ARG A 102 5.26 -9.25 9.16
C ARG A 102 5.00 -8.20 10.23
N ILE A 103 3.99 -8.39 11.07
CA ILE A 103 3.69 -7.50 12.20
C ILE A 103 4.89 -7.42 13.14
N SER A 104 5.50 -8.55 13.46
CA SER A 104 6.69 -8.60 14.31
C SER A 104 7.87 -7.85 13.70
N GLN A 105 8.10 -8.00 12.40
CA GLN A 105 9.18 -7.30 11.69
C GLN A 105 8.96 -5.79 11.69
N ILE A 106 7.74 -5.33 11.45
CA ILE A 106 7.39 -3.90 11.49
C ILE A 106 7.60 -3.35 12.90
N GLY A 107 7.16 -4.08 13.92
CA GLY A 107 7.36 -3.69 15.31
C GLY A 107 8.83 -3.58 15.71
N ARG A 108 9.67 -4.50 15.24
CA ARG A 108 11.11 -4.46 15.49
C ARG A 108 11.78 -3.25 14.86
N ALA A 109 11.36 -2.88 13.64
CA ALA A 109 11.88 -1.68 12.98
C ALA A 109 11.59 -0.43 13.82
N SER A 110 10.38 -0.32 14.37
CA SER A 110 10.02 0.78 15.27
C SER A 110 10.86 0.80 16.55
N CYS A 111 11.13 -0.35 17.14
CA CYS A 111 11.94 -0.45 18.36
C CYS A 111 13.41 -0.08 18.15
N ARG A 112 13.97 -0.39 16.98
CA ARG A 112 15.37 -0.06 16.66
C ARG A 112 15.62 1.45 16.58
N GLU A 113 14.62 2.21 16.19
CA GLU A 113 14.73 3.66 16.05
C GLU A 113 14.66 4.40 17.40
N ARG A 114 14.27 3.71 18.46
CA ARG A 114 14.14 4.31 19.80
C ARG A 114 15.43 4.31 20.62
N VAL A 115 16.49 3.73 20.09
CA VAL A 115 17.77 3.66 20.81
C VAL A 115 18.61 4.90 20.55
#